data_f4e269c439b8dcca46aafb32dc92a505
#
_entry.id   f4e269c439b8dcca46aafb32dc92a505
#
_cell.length_a   1.000
_cell.length_b   1.000
_cell.length_c   1.000
_cell.angle_alpha   90.00
_cell.angle_beta   90.00
_cell.angle_gamma   90.00
#
_symmetry.space_group_name_H-M   'P 1'
#
loop_
_entity.id
_entity.type
_entity.pdbx_description
1 polymer ?
#
loop_
_entity_poly.entity_id
_entity_poly.type
_entity_poly.pdbx_seq_one_letter_code
_entity_poly.pdbx_strand_id
1 'polypeptide(L)'
;MFGFAPEFVPGEGGGFTRTEDGVSTDGRVAEHAAIRLNRPKLPAIDGIEGYEGHTFHTSRWDYQYTGGDASGNLTGLRDKRVGIIGTGATAVQCVPYLGEMAKELYVFQRTPSSVDFRGNRPTDPQWAASLKPGWQEHRRDNFNMLLTGGFEGEDLVADGWTDIFRNLRNITPSADGERLTPDEMAAALELADFQKMEQVRGRVDTLVDDPETAEALKPYYRQFCKRPTFNDEYLQTFNRPNVTLVDTRGRGIERLTRNSVVFEDKEYEVDCLIFATGFEVGTGYTRRSGFEVIGRDGVTLSGKWAGGVSTLHGFQSNGFPNCFFMGLVQGGFTANFTHMLNEQSIHIAYIVNHATETEARTVEATEQAEEEWVATIGRLALNNQKFQAECTPGYYNNEGMPEPGVGFTAGQYGGGPVEFFRLMSEWRAEGSLAGLAFA
;
A
#
# COMPACT_ATOMS: atom_id res chain seq x y z
N MET A 1 14.19 -8.13 -4.34
CA MET A 1 15.04 -7.47 -5.37
C MET A 1 14.11 -6.56 -6.15
N PHE A 2 13.99 -5.29 -5.76
CA PHE A 2 13.21 -4.30 -6.49
C PHE A 2 14.14 -3.64 -7.49
N GLY A 3 13.95 -4.03 -8.78
CA GLY A 3 14.71 -3.47 -9.88
C GLY A 3 14.51 -1.96 -9.97
N PHE A 4 15.59 -1.25 -10.19
CA PHE A 4 15.61 0.16 -10.55
C PHE A 4 14.72 0.37 -11.78
N ALA A 5 13.95 1.46 -11.79
CA ALA A 5 13.39 1.97 -13.03
C ALA A 5 14.59 2.21 -14.00
N PRO A 6 14.59 1.64 -15.19
CA PRO A 6 15.63 1.93 -16.16
C PRO A 6 15.61 3.43 -16.46
N GLU A 7 16.77 4.06 -16.51
CA GLU A 7 16.92 5.31 -17.22
C GLU A 7 16.46 5.08 -18.65
N PHE A 8 15.37 5.70 -19.04
CA PHE A 8 14.89 5.64 -20.42
C PHE A 8 15.87 6.36 -21.32
N VAL A 9 16.71 5.60 -22.01
CA VAL A 9 17.46 6.09 -23.17
C VAL A 9 16.51 6.03 -24.36
N PRO A 10 16.24 7.13 -25.06
CA PRO A 10 15.40 7.12 -26.25
C PRO A 10 16.08 6.27 -27.34
N GLY A 11 15.48 5.13 -27.68
CA GLY A 11 15.82 4.38 -28.90
C GLY A 11 15.27 5.14 -30.12
N GLU A 12 16.03 5.17 -31.20
CA GLU A 12 15.59 5.69 -32.50
C GLU A 12 14.33 4.93 -32.94
N GLY A 13 13.18 5.60 -32.93
CA GLY A 13 11.94 5.02 -33.41
C GLY A 13 10.70 5.23 -32.56
N GLY A 14 10.42 6.47 -32.16
CA GLY A 14 9.11 6.90 -31.64
C GLY A 14 8.79 6.37 -30.25
N GLY A 15 9.03 7.14 -29.27
CA GLY A 15 8.67 7.00 -27.88
C GLY A 15 8.27 8.37 -27.35
N PHE A 16 7.87 8.41 -26.09
CA PHE A 16 7.49 9.63 -25.41
C PHE A 16 8.46 10.78 -25.63
N THR A 17 7.95 11.95 -25.92
CA THR A 17 8.71 13.17 -25.79
C THR A 17 8.56 13.67 -24.36
N ARG A 18 9.65 13.65 -23.59
CA ARG A 18 9.71 14.35 -22.31
C ARG A 18 9.98 15.82 -22.62
N THR A 19 9.05 16.68 -22.29
CA THR A 19 9.25 18.12 -22.27
C THR A 19 9.61 18.56 -20.86
N GLU A 20 10.17 19.74 -20.67
CA GLU A 20 10.43 20.31 -19.34
C GLU A 20 9.17 20.41 -18.49
N ASP A 21 7.99 20.44 -19.12
CA ASP A 21 6.68 20.61 -18.51
C ASP A 21 5.85 19.32 -18.38
N GLY A 22 6.28 18.16 -18.94
CA GLY A 22 5.49 16.93 -18.88
C GLY A 22 5.83 15.85 -19.91
N VAL A 23 4.96 14.85 -20.04
CA VAL A 23 5.04 13.76 -21.00
C VAL A 23 3.85 13.85 -21.96
N SER A 24 4.10 13.93 -23.26
CA SER A 24 3.06 13.93 -24.28
C SER A 24 2.72 12.52 -24.75
N THR A 25 1.44 12.26 -25.01
CA THR A 25 0.90 10.95 -25.43
C THR A 25 0.64 10.86 -26.95
N ASP A 26 1.22 11.76 -27.76
CA ASP A 26 0.86 11.95 -29.17
C ASP A 26 1.43 10.94 -30.16
N GLY A 27 1.96 9.82 -29.75
CA GLY A 27 2.57 9.02 -30.79
C GLY A 27 2.90 7.55 -30.61
N ARG A 28 2.56 6.86 -29.55
CA ARG A 28 2.60 5.37 -29.41
C ARG A 28 2.08 4.96 -28.05
N VAL A 29 1.77 3.66 -27.87
CA VAL A 29 1.27 3.12 -26.62
C VAL A 29 2.19 3.51 -25.46
N ALA A 30 1.62 4.25 -24.51
CA ALA A 30 2.27 4.67 -23.29
C ALA A 30 1.73 3.88 -22.11
N GLU A 31 2.52 2.94 -21.64
CA GLU A 31 2.22 2.24 -20.40
C GLU A 31 2.74 3.07 -19.21
N HIS A 32 1.84 3.73 -18.48
CA HIS A 32 2.17 4.44 -17.26
C HIS A 32 1.73 3.64 -16.04
N ALA A 33 2.66 2.90 -15.46
CA ALA A 33 2.51 2.41 -14.10
C ALA A 33 2.66 3.60 -13.14
N ALA A 34 1.56 4.14 -12.63
CA ALA A 34 1.60 5.10 -11.54
C ALA A 34 2.09 4.39 -10.28
N ILE A 35 3.40 4.32 -10.07
CA ILE A 35 4.01 3.68 -8.93
C ILE A 35 3.64 4.49 -7.69
N ARG A 36 2.72 3.95 -6.87
CA ARG A 36 2.25 4.61 -5.64
C ARG A 36 3.33 4.81 -4.59
N LEU A 37 4.38 4.01 -4.62
CA LEU A 37 5.47 4.01 -3.65
C LEU A 37 6.76 4.50 -4.29
N ASN A 38 6.70 5.61 -5.02
CA ASN A 38 7.84 6.17 -5.72
C ASN A 38 8.46 7.37 -4.98
N ARG A 39 7.61 8.30 -4.54
CA ARG A 39 8.07 9.53 -3.88
C ARG A 39 8.06 9.34 -2.36
N PRO A 40 9.23 9.26 -1.70
CA PRO A 40 9.31 9.22 -0.24
C PRO A 40 8.62 10.42 0.39
N LYS A 41 7.88 10.18 1.47
CA LYS A 41 7.27 11.24 2.27
C LYS A 41 8.19 11.56 3.44
N LEU A 42 8.79 12.74 3.44
CA LEU A 42 9.53 13.23 4.58
C LEU A 42 8.59 14.06 5.48
N PRO A 43 8.69 13.91 6.81
CA PRO A 43 7.91 14.73 7.72
C PRO A 43 8.45 16.16 7.74
N ALA A 44 7.55 17.13 7.93
CA ALA A 44 7.91 18.51 8.16
C ALA A 44 8.33 18.67 9.64
N ILE A 45 9.57 18.37 9.95
CA ILE A 45 10.16 18.51 11.29
C ILE A 45 11.03 19.77 11.31
N ASP A 46 10.81 20.65 12.27
CA ASP A 46 11.63 21.85 12.43
C ASP A 46 13.10 21.47 12.60
N GLY A 47 14.00 22.17 11.90
CA GLY A 47 15.43 21.93 11.95
C GLY A 47 15.94 20.74 11.13
N ILE A 48 15.10 20.05 10.35
CA ILE A 48 15.51 18.90 9.55
C ILE A 48 16.66 19.22 8.56
N GLU A 49 16.67 20.43 7.99
CA GLU A 49 17.72 20.88 7.08
C GLU A 49 19.06 21.20 7.78
N GLY A 50 19.00 21.43 9.10
CA GLY A 50 20.17 21.73 9.93
C GLY A 50 20.79 20.51 10.62
N TYR A 51 20.23 19.33 10.43
CA TYR A 51 20.77 18.11 11.00
C TYR A 51 22.01 17.64 10.21
N GLU A 52 23.12 17.40 10.92
CA GLU A 52 24.41 17.07 10.32
C GLU A 52 24.76 15.58 10.39
N GLY A 53 23.99 14.78 11.11
CA GLY A 53 24.16 13.32 11.12
C GLY A 53 23.80 12.69 9.77
N HIS A 54 24.16 11.42 9.60
CA HIS A 54 23.80 10.69 8.37
C HIS A 54 22.29 10.46 8.28
N THR A 55 21.70 10.63 7.10
CA THR A 55 20.26 10.44 6.90
C THR A 55 19.95 9.70 5.62
N PHE A 56 18.94 8.82 5.67
CA PHE A 56 18.36 8.22 4.48
C PHE A 56 16.91 7.76 4.74
N HIS A 57 16.17 7.59 3.65
CA HIS A 57 14.84 6.98 3.70
C HIS A 57 14.96 5.46 3.46
N THR A 58 14.15 4.66 4.13
CA THR A 58 14.19 3.19 4.05
C THR A 58 14.07 2.63 2.62
N SER A 59 13.44 3.36 1.70
CA SER A 59 13.38 3.00 0.27
C SER A 59 14.67 3.26 -0.51
N ARG A 60 15.64 3.89 0.11
CA ARG A 60 16.96 4.22 -0.43
C ARG A 60 18.02 3.86 0.61
N TRP A 61 18.00 2.58 1.02
CA TRP A 61 18.88 2.09 2.07
C TRP A 61 20.36 2.26 1.70
N ASP A 62 21.11 2.88 2.59
CA ASP A 62 22.53 3.14 2.37
C ASP A 62 23.41 2.04 2.99
N TYR A 63 23.66 0.99 2.22
CA TYR A 63 24.56 -0.10 2.64
C TYR A 63 26.02 0.31 2.69
N GLN A 64 26.46 1.41 2.05
CA GLN A 64 27.81 1.90 2.18
C GLN A 64 28.05 2.43 3.61
N TYR A 65 27.03 3.05 4.19
CA TYR A 65 27.09 3.53 5.57
C TYR A 65 26.79 2.43 6.59
N THR A 66 25.73 1.68 6.40
CA THR A 66 25.27 0.68 7.38
C THR A 66 26.08 -0.61 7.35
N GLY A 67 26.77 -0.90 6.25
CA GLY A 67 27.29 -2.22 5.98
C GLY A 67 26.18 -3.23 5.68
N GLY A 68 26.56 -4.50 5.52
CA GLY A 68 25.59 -5.58 5.32
C GLY A 68 24.88 -5.56 3.96
N ASP A 69 23.74 -6.21 3.93
CA ASP A 69 22.87 -6.32 2.76
C ASP A 69 21.39 -6.53 3.17
N ALA A 70 20.53 -6.94 2.24
CA ALA A 70 19.10 -7.19 2.48
C ALA A 70 18.82 -8.31 3.50
N SER A 71 19.80 -9.11 3.86
CA SER A 71 19.70 -10.15 4.91
C SER A 71 20.18 -9.69 6.29
N GLY A 72 20.61 -8.43 6.42
CA GLY A 72 21.09 -7.84 7.68
C GLY A 72 22.59 -7.61 7.71
N ASN A 73 23.24 -7.99 8.81
CA ASN A 73 24.69 -7.79 9.03
C ASN A 73 25.12 -6.32 8.92
N LEU A 74 24.35 -5.40 9.50
CA LEU A 74 24.55 -3.95 9.41
C LEU A 74 25.74 -3.49 10.28
N THR A 75 26.92 -4.07 10.05
CA THR A 75 28.10 -3.96 10.92
C THR A 75 28.66 -2.55 11.04
N GLY A 76 28.35 -1.65 10.10
CA GLY A 76 28.71 -0.24 10.15
C GLY A 76 27.97 0.55 11.24
N LEU A 77 26.95 -0.06 11.87
CA LEU A 77 26.16 0.59 12.93
C LEU A 77 26.62 0.25 14.36
N ARG A 78 27.62 -0.61 14.53
CA ARG A 78 28.02 -1.12 15.86
C ARG A 78 28.51 -0.04 16.84
N ASP A 79 29.02 1.04 16.35
CA ASP A 79 29.47 2.20 17.13
C ASP A 79 28.51 3.39 17.04
N LYS A 80 27.38 3.25 16.37
CA LYS A 80 26.44 4.33 16.05
C LYS A 80 25.20 4.31 16.94
N ARG A 81 24.75 5.50 17.31
CA ARG A 81 23.43 5.76 17.85
C ARG A 81 22.50 6.00 16.66
N VAL A 82 21.50 5.15 16.51
CA VAL A 82 20.60 5.18 15.36
C VAL A 82 19.21 5.61 15.80
N GLY A 83 18.63 6.56 15.10
CA GLY A 83 17.23 6.93 15.21
C GLY A 83 16.44 6.42 14.01
N ILE A 84 15.27 5.80 14.22
CA ILE A 84 14.32 5.48 13.15
C ILE A 84 12.99 6.19 13.42
N ILE A 85 12.50 6.95 12.43
CA ILE A 85 11.23 7.67 12.53
C ILE A 85 10.14 6.87 11.83
N GLY A 86 9.12 6.48 12.61
CA GLY A 86 7.98 5.71 12.13
C GLY A 86 8.00 4.24 12.55
N THR A 87 6.81 3.68 12.69
CA THR A 87 6.56 2.31 13.15
C THR A 87 5.65 1.54 12.19
N GLY A 88 5.52 1.99 10.94
CA GLY A 88 4.73 1.30 9.90
C GLY A 88 5.41 0.02 9.39
N ALA A 89 4.80 -0.61 8.36
CA ALA A 89 5.21 -1.92 7.85
C ALA A 89 6.71 -2.03 7.51
N THR A 90 7.35 -0.95 7.07
CA THR A 90 8.79 -0.95 6.77
C THR A 90 9.62 -0.96 8.05
N ALA A 91 9.29 -0.08 9.01
CA ALA A 91 9.98 -0.03 10.29
C ALA A 91 9.88 -1.36 11.06
N VAL A 92 8.70 -1.99 11.04
CA VAL A 92 8.47 -3.31 11.65
C VAL A 92 9.46 -4.36 11.12
N GLN A 93 9.88 -4.26 9.86
CA GLN A 93 10.88 -5.15 9.27
C GLN A 93 12.32 -4.72 9.54
N CYS A 94 12.61 -3.42 9.67
CA CYS A 94 13.98 -2.91 9.84
C CYS A 94 14.44 -2.93 11.32
N VAL A 95 13.55 -2.65 12.26
CA VAL A 95 13.86 -2.49 13.68
C VAL A 95 14.57 -3.70 14.29
N PRO A 96 14.21 -4.97 14.00
CA PRO A 96 14.96 -6.11 14.51
C PRO A 96 16.43 -6.11 14.12
N TYR A 97 16.74 -5.86 12.85
CA TYR A 97 18.13 -5.81 12.34
C TYR A 97 18.91 -4.59 12.88
N LEU A 98 18.23 -3.45 13.03
CA LEU A 98 18.84 -2.26 13.65
C LEU A 98 19.14 -2.50 15.12
N GLY A 99 18.19 -3.08 15.87
CA GLY A 99 18.37 -3.41 17.28
C GLY A 99 19.46 -4.44 17.55
N GLU A 100 19.73 -5.35 16.59
CA GLU A 100 20.82 -6.32 16.66
C GLU A 100 22.19 -5.65 16.53
N MET A 101 22.32 -4.63 15.66
CA MET A 101 23.62 -4.12 15.23
C MET A 101 23.97 -2.74 15.77
N ALA A 102 23.00 -1.87 16.02
CA ALA A 102 23.27 -0.52 16.50
C ALA A 102 23.81 -0.54 17.93
N LYS A 103 24.73 0.41 18.23
CA LYS A 103 25.16 0.66 19.60
C LYS A 103 23.99 1.05 20.49
N GLU A 104 23.16 1.96 20.02
CA GLU A 104 21.89 2.39 20.61
C GLU A 104 20.87 2.59 19.48
N LEU A 105 19.63 2.17 19.69
CA LEU A 105 18.53 2.36 18.76
C LEU A 105 17.39 3.12 19.45
N TYR A 106 16.99 4.25 18.87
CA TYR A 106 15.80 5.00 19.26
C TYR A 106 14.72 4.84 18.20
N VAL A 107 13.58 4.26 18.58
CA VAL A 107 12.43 4.09 17.69
C VAL A 107 11.39 5.16 18.00
N PHE A 108 11.26 6.17 17.14
CA PHE A 108 10.32 7.27 17.31
C PHE A 108 8.94 6.90 16.78
N GLN A 109 8.00 6.73 17.68
CA GLN A 109 6.65 6.30 17.43
C GLN A 109 5.65 7.46 17.52
N ARG A 110 4.85 7.68 16.47
CA ARG A 110 3.67 8.55 16.55
C ARG A 110 2.44 7.77 17.02
N THR A 111 2.23 6.61 16.45
CA THR A 111 1.17 5.65 16.78
C THR A 111 1.71 4.24 16.58
N PRO A 112 1.40 3.29 17.47
CA PRO A 112 1.82 1.89 17.30
C PRO A 112 1.22 1.26 16.04
N SER A 113 1.91 0.28 15.47
CA SER A 113 1.34 -0.61 14.45
C SER A 113 0.71 -1.83 15.09
N SER A 114 -0.33 -2.38 14.47
CA SER A 114 -0.80 -3.72 14.80
C SER A 114 0.21 -4.73 14.27
N VAL A 115 0.96 -5.39 15.15
CA VAL A 115 1.99 -6.36 14.78
C VAL A 115 1.56 -7.75 15.23
N ASP A 116 1.07 -8.53 14.28
CA ASP A 116 0.60 -9.88 14.53
C ASP A 116 1.66 -10.92 14.16
N PHE A 117 1.36 -12.17 14.44
CA PHE A 117 2.22 -13.31 14.17
C PHE A 117 2.42 -13.52 12.66
N ARG A 118 3.68 -13.65 12.23
CA ARG A 118 4.02 -13.95 10.83
C ARG A 118 4.08 -15.45 10.57
N GLY A 119 4.61 -16.21 11.51
CA GLY A 119 4.80 -17.65 11.39
C GLY A 119 5.79 -18.02 10.28
N ASN A 120 6.84 -17.23 10.11
CA ASN A 120 7.83 -17.47 9.08
C ASN A 120 8.57 -18.79 9.35
N ARG A 121 8.64 -19.65 8.36
CA ARG A 121 9.28 -20.98 8.46
C ARG A 121 9.88 -21.39 7.11
N PRO A 122 10.89 -22.25 7.11
CA PRO A 122 11.40 -22.85 5.89
C PRO A 122 10.30 -23.59 5.12
N THR A 123 10.33 -23.52 3.80
CA THR A 123 9.43 -24.28 2.96
C THR A 123 9.70 -25.78 3.13
N ASP A 124 8.64 -26.54 3.42
CA ASP A 124 8.74 -28.01 3.49
C ASP A 124 9.08 -28.57 2.09
N PRO A 125 10.21 -29.27 1.94
CA PRO A 125 10.63 -29.85 0.67
C PRO A 125 9.65 -30.89 0.11
N GLN A 126 8.94 -31.64 0.99
CA GLN A 126 7.97 -32.64 0.53
C GLN A 126 6.72 -31.97 -0.01
N TRP A 127 6.24 -30.93 0.69
CA TRP A 127 5.15 -30.12 0.17
C TRP A 127 5.54 -29.47 -1.17
N ALA A 128 6.72 -28.86 -1.27
CA ALA A 128 7.18 -28.23 -2.52
C ALA A 128 7.24 -29.23 -3.68
N ALA A 129 7.69 -30.46 -3.45
CA ALA A 129 7.75 -31.53 -4.45
C ALA A 129 6.36 -32.07 -4.86
N SER A 130 5.34 -31.89 -4.02
CA SER A 130 3.96 -32.32 -4.29
C SER A 130 3.16 -31.36 -5.16
N LEU A 131 3.66 -30.15 -5.38
CA LEU A 131 2.95 -29.10 -6.11
C LEU A 131 2.86 -29.45 -7.61
N LYS A 132 1.67 -29.22 -8.16
CA LYS A 132 1.35 -29.47 -9.58
C LYS A 132 1.36 -28.14 -10.37
N PRO A 133 1.54 -28.18 -11.70
CA PRO A 133 1.37 -26.98 -12.53
C PRO A 133 0.03 -26.29 -12.25
N GLY A 134 0.06 -24.93 -12.15
CA GLY A 134 -1.13 -24.12 -11.82
C GLY A 134 -1.37 -23.89 -10.33
N TRP A 135 -0.54 -24.47 -9.43
CA TRP A 135 -0.73 -24.33 -7.99
C TRP A 135 -0.65 -22.87 -7.50
N GLN A 136 0.18 -22.03 -8.13
CA GLN A 136 0.31 -20.63 -7.78
C GLN A 136 -1.00 -19.87 -8.02
N GLU A 137 -1.62 -20.11 -9.19
CA GLU A 137 -2.88 -19.50 -9.57
C GLU A 137 -3.99 -19.93 -8.62
N HIS A 138 -4.15 -21.24 -8.43
CA HIS A 138 -5.15 -21.80 -7.51
C HIS A 138 -5.00 -21.24 -6.08
N ARG A 139 -3.77 -21.19 -5.54
CA ARG A 139 -3.49 -20.63 -4.20
C ARG A 139 -3.78 -19.14 -4.13
N ARG A 140 -3.46 -18.40 -5.18
CA ARG A 140 -3.73 -16.97 -5.29
C ARG A 140 -5.22 -16.67 -5.31
N ASP A 141 -5.98 -17.41 -6.10
CA ASP A 141 -7.42 -17.24 -6.21
C ASP A 141 -8.13 -17.60 -4.91
N ASN A 142 -7.73 -18.70 -4.27
CA ASN A 142 -8.17 -19.07 -2.94
C ASN A 142 -7.91 -17.94 -1.93
N PHE A 143 -6.69 -17.37 -1.90
CA PHE A 143 -6.35 -16.25 -1.02
C PHE A 143 -7.25 -15.04 -1.27
N ASN A 144 -7.45 -14.63 -2.53
CA ASN A 144 -8.29 -13.48 -2.86
C ASN A 144 -9.76 -13.70 -2.48
N MET A 145 -10.28 -14.90 -2.73
CA MET A 145 -11.64 -15.27 -2.34
C MET A 145 -11.83 -15.18 -0.83
N LEU A 146 -10.88 -15.71 -0.05
CA LEU A 146 -10.92 -15.65 1.40
C LEU A 146 -10.87 -14.21 1.95
N LEU A 147 -10.07 -13.33 1.34
CA LEU A 147 -9.96 -11.91 1.73
C LEU A 147 -11.20 -11.08 1.39
N THR A 148 -12.04 -11.54 0.49
CA THR A 148 -13.29 -10.85 0.13
C THR A 148 -14.51 -11.37 0.87
N GLY A 149 -14.31 -12.25 1.85
CA GLY A 149 -15.39 -12.86 2.61
C GLY A 149 -16.08 -14.04 1.89
N GLY A 150 -15.53 -14.49 0.76
CA GLY A 150 -15.99 -15.68 0.06
C GLY A 150 -15.70 -16.96 0.83
N PHE A 151 -16.44 -18.02 0.51
CA PHE A 151 -16.27 -19.34 1.11
C PHE A 151 -15.40 -20.22 0.20
N GLU A 152 -14.30 -20.71 0.78
CA GLU A 152 -13.50 -21.79 0.22
C GLU A 152 -13.42 -22.92 1.26
N GLY A 153 -13.46 -24.15 0.78
CA GLY A 153 -13.42 -25.33 1.65
C GLY A 153 -12.12 -25.46 2.45
N GLU A 154 -11.03 -24.92 1.92
CA GLU A 154 -9.70 -24.95 2.52
C GLU A 154 -9.02 -23.59 2.39
N ASP A 155 -8.24 -23.22 3.42
CA ASP A 155 -7.36 -22.05 3.39
C ASP A 155 -5.94 -22.51 3.00
N LEU A 156 -5.60 -22.34 1.73
CA LEU A 156 -4.32 -22.78 1.17
C LEU A 156 -3.12 -21.93 1.62
N VAL A 157 -3.38 -20.76 2.19
CA VAL A 157 -2.33 -19.84 2.67
C VAL A 157 -2.17 -19.93 4.18
N ALA A 158 -3.27 -19.91 4.93
CA ALA A 158 -3.36 -20.06 6.38
C ALA A 158 -2.35 -19.14 7.13
N ASP A 159 -2.31 -17.87 6.75
CA ASP A 159 -1.45 -16.87 7.39
C ASP A 159 -2.27 -15.79 8.13
N GLY A 160 -1.56 -14.79 8.67
CA GLY A 160 -2.19 -13.68 9.40
C GLY A 160 -3.22 -12.90 8.59
N TRP A 161 -3.08 -12.81 7.26
CA TRP A 161 -4.06 -12.14 6.41
C TRP A 161 -5.37 -12.91 6.35
N THR A 162 -5.31 -14.22 6.11
CA THR A 162 -6.52 -15.05 6.03
C THR A 162 -7.16 -15.24 7.41
N ASP A 163 -6.37 -15.20 8.49
CA ASP A 163 -6.86 -15.27 9.86
C ASP A 163 -7.77 -14.09 10.24
N ILE A 164 -7.43 -12.86 9.78
CA ILE A 164 -8.30 -11.70 9.99
C ILE A 164 -9.71 -11.95 9.47
N PHE A 165 -9.82 -12.47 8.26
CA PHE A 165 -11.10 -12.71 7.60
C PHE A 165 -11.79 -14.00 8.07
N ARG A 166 -11.04 -14.95 8.60
CA ARG A 166 -11.59 -16.18 9.22
C ARG A 166 -12.48 -15.85 10.42
N ASN A 167 -12.06 -14.91 11.25
CA ASN A 167 -12.86 -14.43 12.36
C ASN A 167 -14.17 -13.78 11.92
N LEU A 168 -14.15 -13.02 10.84
CA LEU A 168 -15.34 -12.44 10.22
C LEU A 168 -16.31 -13.49 9.70
N ARG A 169 -15.81 -14.60 9.14
CA ARG A 169 -16.64 -15.73 8.66
C ARG A 169 -17.33 -16.50 9.78
N ASN A 170 -16.71 -16.63 10.94
CA ASN A 170 -17.29 -17.33 12.09
C ASN A 170 -18.47 -16.58 12.72
N ILE A 171 -18.70 -15.33 12.31
CA ILE A 171 -19.80 -14.49 12.77
C ILE A 171 -21.03 -14.59 11.84
N THR A 172 -20.89 -15.13 10.64
CA THR A 172 -21.99 -15.34 9.69
C THR A 172 -22.73 -16.66 9.93
N PRO A 173 -23.95 -16.81 9.56
CA PRO A 173 -25.19 -16.66 10.31
C PRO A 173 -25.56 -17.86 11.16
N SER A 174 -26.62 -17.66 11.97
CA SER A 174 -27.34 -18.70 12.71
C SER A 174 -27.51 -20.00 11.93
N ALA A 175 -27.55 -21.13 12.64
CA ALA A 175 -27.84 -22.46 12.11
C ALA A 175 -29.15 -22.55 11.29
N ASP A 176 -29.97 -21.52 11.30
CA ASP A 176 -31.26 -21.44 10.64
C ASP A 176 -31.21 -20.74 9.27
N GLY A 177 -30.03 -20.32 8.80
CA GLY A 177 -29.84 -19.77 7.46
C GLY A 177 -30.43 -18.36 7.21
N GLU A 178 -30.88 -17.66 8.23
CA GLU A 178 -31.34 -16.29 8.11
C GLU A 178 -30.16 -15.35 7.88
N ARG A 179 -30.27 -14.50 6.84
CA ARG A 179 -29.26 -13.46 6.57
C ARG A 179 -29.36 -12.37 7.63
N LEU A 180 -28.22 -11.98 8.20
CA LEU A 180 -28.14 -10.84 9.10
C LEU A 180 -28.64 -9.57 8.39
N THR A 181 -29.35 -8.75 9.12
CA THR A 181 -29.66 -7.39 8.70
C THR A 181 -28.35 -6.56 8.55
N PRO A 182 -28.35 -5.45 7.79
CA PRO A 182 -27.18 -4.59 7.67
C PRO A 182 -26.61 -4.12 9.02
N ASP A 183 -27.48 -3.82 10.00
CA ASP A 183 -27.07 -3.38 11.33
C ASP A 183 -26.45 -4.53 12.16
N GLU A 184 -27.03 -5.71 12.11
CA GLU A 184 -26.47 -6.91 12.75
C GLU A 184 -25.12 -7.30 12.13
N MET A 185 -25.00 -7.21 10.81
CA MET A 185 -23.74 -7.44 10.13
C MET A 185 -22.67 -6.41 10.56
N ALA A 186 -23.02 -5.12 10.63
CA ALA A 186 -22.11 -4.08 11.09
C ALA A 186 -21.63 -4.32 12.53
N ALA A 187 -22.54 -4.68 13.44
CA ALA A 187 -22.21 -4.99 14.83
C ALA A 187 -21.31 -6.24 14.92
N ALA A 188 -21.59 -7.27 14.13
CA ALA A 188 -20.79 -8.49 14.08
C ALA A 188 -19.36 -8.23 13.57
N LEU A 189 -19.22 -7.42 12.53
CA LEU A 189 -17.91 -6.98 12.00
C LEU A 189 -17.13 -6.17 13.03
N GLU A 190 -17.79 -5.28 13.76
CA GLU A 190 -17.15 -4.50 14.82
C GLU A 190 -16.68 -5.37 15.98
N LEU A 191 -17.48 -6.34 16.40
CA LEU A 191 -17.11 -7.30 17.45
C LEU A 191 -15.90 -8.16 17.03
N ALA A 192 -15.87 -8.64 15.77
CA ALA A 192 -14.74 -9.40 15.24
C ALA A 192 -13.45 -8.57 15.22
N ASP A 193 -13.56 -7.30 14.83
CA ASP A 193 -12.44 -6.37 14.83
C ASP A 193 -11.90 -6.18 16.25
N PHE A 194 -12.76 -5.94 17.24
CA PHE A 194 -12.36 -5.83 18.66
C PHE A 194 -11.68 -7.08 19.18
N GLN A 195 -12.24 -8.25 18.89
CA GLN A 195 -11.65 -9.53 19.31
C GLN A 195 -10.26 -9.74 18.70
N LYS A 196 -10.09 -9.43 17.41
CA LYS A 196 -8.79 -9.54 16.75
C LYS A 196 -7.78 -8.55 17.32
N MET A 197 -8.18 -7.30 17.53
CA MET A 197 -7.29 -6.29 18.09
C MET A 197 -6.92 -6.59 19.54
N GLU A 198 -7.81 -7.23 20.32
CA GLU A 198 -7.49 -7.72 21.67
C GLU A 198 -6.44 -8.84 21.64
N GLN A 199 -6.53 -9.77 20.69
CA GLN A 199 -5.47 -10.78 20.48
C GLN A 199 -4.12 -10.14 20.16
N VAL A 200 -4.09 -9.11 19.30
CA VAL A 200 -2.87 -8.36 18.95
C VAL A 200 -2.29 -7.66 20.18
N ARG A 201 -3.12 -7.01 21.01
CA ARG A 201 -2.68 -6.39 22.29
C ARG A 201 -2.16 -7.42 23.29
N GLY A 202 -2.86 -8.52 23.48
CA GLY A 202 -2.41 -9.62 24.35
C GLY A 202 -1.08 -10.23 23.91
N ARG A 203 -0.80 -10.25 22.60
CA ARG A 203 0.51 -10.67 22.08
C ARG A 203 1.62 -9.70 22.52
N VAL A 204 1.36 -8.39 22.54
CA VAL A 204 2.33 -7.41 23.04
C VAL A 204 2.66 -7.66 24.51
N ASP A 205 1.64 -7.88 25.37
CA ASP A 205 1.85 -8.18 26.79
C ASP A 205 2.66 -9.47 27.03
N THR A 206 2.57 -10.41 26.10
CA THR A 206 3.29 -11.69 26.21
C THR A 206 4.77 -11.56 25.81
N LEU A 207 5.09 -10.64 24.91
CA LEU A 207 6.40 -10.59 24.24
C LEU A 207 7.28 -9.42 24.68
N VAL A 208 6.73 -8.39 25.32
CA VAL A 208 7.46 -7.21 25.77
C VAL A 208 7.52 -7.21 27.29
N ASP A 209 8.72 -7.23 27.85
CA ASP A 209 8.97 -7.43 29.28
C ASP A 209 8.65 -6.18 30.11
N ASP A 210 8.95 -4.99 29.59
CA ASP A 210 8.68 -3.72 30.28
C ASP A 210 7.21 -3.29 30.09
N PRO A 211 6.42 -3.17 31.17
CA PRO A 211 4.98 -2.87 31.05
C PRO A 211 4.68 -1.50 30.43
N GLU A 212 5.53 -0.51 30.61
CA GLU A 212 5.33 0.83 30.04
C GLU A 212 5.54 0.79 28.51
N THR A 213 6.61 0.14 28.08
CA THR A 213 6.89 -0.09 26.66
C THR A 213 5.80 -0.98 26.01
N ALA A 214 5.36 -2.03 26.72
CA ALA A 214 4.27 -2.88 26.25
C ALA A 214 2.99 -2.07 26.01
N GLU A 215 2.59 -1.25 26.98
CA GLU A 215 1.41 -0.40 26.84
C GLU A 215 1.52 0.57 25.66
N ALA A 216 2.67 1.19 25.48
CA ALA A 216 2.93 2.14 24.38
C ALA A 216 2.91 1.46 23.00
N LEU A 217 3.18 0.15 22.91
CA LEU A 217 3.15 -0.61 21.66
C LEU A 217 1.76 -1.20 21.31
N LYS A 218 0.75 -1.07 22.19
CA LYS A 218 -0.59 -1.58 21.95
C LYS A 218 -1.38 -0.68 20.99
N PRO A 219 -1.92 -1.23 19.88
CA PRO A 219 -2.78 -0.46 18.98
C PRO A 219 -4.21 -0.39 19.52
N TYR A 220 -4.66 0.81 19.90
CA TYR A 220 -6.02 1.10 20.36
C TYR A 220 -6.90 1.72 19.26
N TYR A 221 -6.80 1.18 18.05
CA TYR A 221 -7.60 1.56 16.90
C TYR A 221 -8.13 0.32 16.20
N ARG A 222 -9.12 0.47 15.34
CA ARG A 222 -9.69 -0.63 14.55
C ARG A 222 -8.68 -1.11 13.51
N GLN A 223 -8.63 -2.41 13.26
CA GLN A 223 -7.56 -3.06 12.50
C GLN A 223 -7.25 -2.41 11.15
N PHE A 224 -8.28 -2.12 10.36
CA PHE A 224 -8.10 -1.51 9.03
C PHE A 224 -7.98 0.03 9.04
N CYS A 225 -7.87 0.66 10.20
CA CYS A 225 -7.45 2.06 10.28
C CYS A 225 -6.03 2.26 9.79
N LYS A 226 -5.19 1.25 9.95
CA LYS A 226 -3.83 1.19 9.40
C LYS A 226 -3.60 -0.16 8.74
N ARG A 227 -2.56 -0.25 7.89
CA ARG A 227 -2.17 -1.51 7.29
C ARG A 227 -1.77 -2.51 8.38
N PRO A 228 -2.42 -3.68 8.49
CA PRO A 228 -1.97 -4.76 9.36
C PRO A 228 -0.54 -5.16 9.02
N THR A 229 0.26 -5.47 10.05
CA THR A 229 1.64 -5.94 9.90
C THR A 229 1.83 -7.28 10.60
N PHE A 230 2.79 -8.06 10.12
CA PHE A 230 3.09 -9.39 10.65
C PHE A 230 4.59 -9.54 10.79
N ASN A 231 5.06 -9.79 12.01
CA ASN A 231 6.48 -9.97 12.28
C ASN A 231 6.68 -10.75 13.59
N ASP A 232 7.64 -11.66 13.61
CA ASP A 232 7.88 -12.53 14.77
C ASP A 232 8.97 -11.98 15.71
N GLU A 233 9.70 -10.94 15.31
CA GLU A 233 10.89 -10.44 16.01
C GLU A 233 10.75 -8.98 16.49
N TYR A 234 9.83 -8.19 15.92
CA TYR A 234 9.72 -6.76 16.19
C TYR A 234 9.44 -6.44 17.66
N LEU A 235 8.46 -7.10 18.26
CA LEU A 235 8.06 -6.82 19.64
C LEU A 235 9.17 -7.19 20.63
N GLN A 236 9.79 -8.36 20.47
CA GLN A 236 10.88 -8.80 21.34
C GLN A 236 12.15 -7.94 21.21
N THR A 237 12.28 -7.19 20.12
CA THR A 237 13.43 -6.29 19.94
C THR A 237 13.46 -5.22 21.02
N PHE A 238 12.31 -4.80 21.55
CA PHE A 238 12.23 -3.79 22.62
C PHE A 238 12.68 -4.31 24.00
N ASN A 239 12.92 -5.61 24.17
CA ASN A 239 13.54 -6.18 25.37
C ASN A 239 15.07 -6.04 25.37
N ARG A 240 15.66 -5.59 24.24
CA ARG A 240 17.11 -5.37 24.17
C ARG A 240 17.51 -4.11 24.94
N PRO A 241 18.61 -4.15 25.74
CA PRO A 241 19.02 -3.02 26.56
C PRO A 241 19.48 -1.79 25.75
N ASN A 242 19.81 -1.97 24.49
CA ASN A 242 20.24 -0.92 23.57
C ASN A 242 19.08 -0.34 22.72
N VAL A 243 17.83 -0.78 22.91
CA VAL A 243 16.67 -0.34 22.13
C VAL A 243 15.71 0.43 23.03
N THR A 244 15.39 1.64 22.63
CA THR A 244 14.46 2.52 23.35
C THR A 244 13.31 2.91 22.45
N LEU A 245 12.07 2.64 22.87
CA LEU A 245 10.87 3.22 22.27
C LEU A 245 10.70 4.66 22.76
N VAL A 246 10.55 5.59 21.82
CA VAL A 246 10.19 6.98 22.12
C VAL A 246 8.76 7.20 21.60
N ASP A 247 7.79 6.96 22.47
CA ASP A 247 6.39 7.17 22.13
C ASP A 247 6.03 8.66 22.23
N THR A 248 5.71 9.26 21.09
CA THR A 248 5.33 10.66 21.00
C THR A 248 3.84 10.91 21.23
N ARG A 249 3.09 9.88 21.58
CA ARG A 249 1.66 9.97 21.92
C ARG A 249 0.83 10.73 20.88
N GLY A 250 1.06 10.43 19.61
CA GLY A 250 0.36 11.04 18.49
C GLY A 250 0.89 12.38 18.00
N ARG A 251 1.75 13.06 18.78
CA ARG A 251 2.24 14.41 18.45
C ARG A 251 3.34 14.43 17.38
N GLY A 252 4.15 13.37 17.30
CA GLY A 252 5.34 13.32 16.45
C GLY A 252 6.55 13.99 17.11
N ILE A 253 7.67 14.00 16.40
CA ILE A 253 8.92 14.67 16.82
C ILE A 253 8.73 16.18 16.73
N GLU A 254 9.22 16.92 17.70
CA GLU A 254 9.08 18.38 17.75
C GLU A 254 10.08 19.08 16.83
N ARG A 255 11.36 18.73 16.94
CA ARG A 255 12.43 19.33 16.13
C ARG A 255 13.67 18.46 16.06
N LEU A 256 14.53 18.76 15.11
CA LEU A 256 15.91 18.27 15.06
C LEU A 256 16.87 19.41 15.46
N THR A 257 17.92 19.03 16.17
CA THR A 257 19.10 19.88 16.33
C THR A 257 20.21 19.42 15.39
N ARG A 258 21.39 19.96 15.51
CA ARG A 258 22.54 19.58 14.69
C ARG A 258 22.85 18.07 14.72
N ASN A 259 22.64 17.41 15.87
CA ASN A 259 22.98 16.00 16.09
C ASN A 259 21.97 15.22 16.94
N SER A 260 20.80 15.77 17.20
CA SER A 260 19.82 15.17 18.09
C SER A 260 18.40 15.28 17.56
N VAL A 261 17.56 14.34 17.99
CA VAL A 261 16.10 14.40 17.90
C VAL A 261 15.55 14.89 19.22
N VAL A 262 14.67 15.89 19.20
CA VAL A 262 14.06 16.48 20.39
C VAL A 262 12.59 16.10 20.47
N PHE A 263 12.21 15.57 21.61
CA PHE A 263 10.83 15.34 21.97
C PHE A 263 10.63 15.65 23.46
N GLU A 264 9.69 16.53 23.76
CA GLU A 264 9.50 17.13 25.08
C GLU A 264 10.82 17.82 25.53
N ASP A 265 11.20 17.67 26.77
CA ASP A 265 12.44 18.26 27.30
C ASP A 265 13.68 17.38 27.12
N LYS A 266 13.55 16.30 26.31
CA LYS A 266 14.63 15.32 26.12
C LYS A 266 15.24 15.40 24.72
N GLU A 267 16.56 15.42 24.69
CA GLU A 267 17.35 15.30 23.48
C GLU A 267 17.90 13.87 23.34
N TYR A 268 17.66 13.27 22.20
CA TYR A 268 18.20 11.96 21.82
C TYR A 268 19.29 12.19 20.79
N GLU A 269 20.53 12.05 21.21
CA GLU A 269 21.68 12.22 20.34
C GLU A 269 21.77 11.04 19.37
N VAL A 270 21.83 11.29 18.06
CA VAL A 270 21.85 10.27 17.02
C VAL A 270 22.90 10.59 15.95
N ASP A 271 23.65 9.58 15.55
CA ASP A 271 24.67 9.66 14.50
C ASP A 271 24.06 9.38 13.12
N CYS A 272 22.95 8.62 13.11
CA CYS A 272 22.22 8.23 11.89
C CYS A 272 20.72 8.31 12.14
N LEU A 273 19.98 9.01 11.27
CA LEU A 273 18.54 9.14 11.32
C LEU A 273 17.90 8.52 10.08
N ILE A 274 17.10 7.47 10.29
CA ILE A 274 16.45 6.69 9.23
C ILE A 274 14.97 7.09 9.16
N PHE A 275 14.51 7.47 7.96
CA PHE A 275 13.11 7.81 7.73
C PHE A 275 12.33 6.58 7.24
N ALA A 276 11.48 6.02 8.10
CA ALA A 276 10.52 4.96 7.77
C ALA A 276 9.10 5.55 7.63
N THR A 277 9.01 6.72 7.03
CA THR A 277 7.83 7.60 7.00
C THR A 277 6.92 7.36 5.79
N GLY A 278 7.24 6.35 4.98
CA GLY A 278 6.41 5.92 3.85
C GLY A 278 6.54 6.84 2.63
N PHE A 279 5.46 6.91 1.87
CA PHE A 279 5.43 7.56 0.57
C PHE A 279 4.24 8.49 0.43
N GLU A 280 4.28 9.38 -0.58
CA GLU A 280 3.12 10.16 -1.02
C GLU A 280 2.08 9.20 -1.63
N VAL A 281 1.03 8.84 -0.90
CA VAL A 281 0.04 7.82 -1.32
C VAL A 281 -1.31 8.43 -1.44
N GLY A 282 -1.92 9.21 -0.91
CA GLY A 282 -3.26 9.79 -1.05
C GLY A 282 -3.29 11.08 -1.84
N THR A 283 -2.17 11.51 -2.39
CA THR A 283 -2.01 12.80 -3.06
C THR A 283 -2.33 12.73 -4.56
N GLY A 284 -2.53 13.88 -5.20
CA GLY A 284 -2.82 13.97 -6.63
C GLY A 284 -1.76 13.27 -7.51
N TYR A 285 -2.18 12.85 -8.70
CA TYR A 285 -1.36 12.05 -9.61
C TYR A 285 -0.01 12.71 -9.91
N THR A 286 0.00 13.96 -10.32
CA THR A 286 1.20 14.73 -10.67
C THR A 286 2.18 14.83 -9.50
N ARG A 287 1.67 15.03 -8.28
CA ARG A 287 2.52 15.06 -7.09
C ARG A 287 3.19 13.72 -6.81
N ARG A 288 2.48 12.61 -7.04
CA ARG A 288 3.02 11.25 -6.83
C ARG A 288 4.00 10.83 -7.91
N SER A 289 3.65 11.08 -9.18
CA SER A 289 4.48 10.72 -10.33
C SER A 289 5.69 11.61 -10.50
N GLY A 290 5.57 12.89 -10.12
CA GLY A 290 6.60 13.90 -10.31
C GLY A 290 6.62 14.51 -11.72
N PHE A 291 5.59 14.23 -12.54
CA PHE A 291 5.40 14.78 -13.87
C PHE A 291 3.91 14.94 -14.17
N GLU A 292 3.58 15.81 -15.14
CA GLU A 292 2.25 15.99 -15.68
C GLU A 292 2.05 15.13 -16.94
N VAL A 293 0.83 14.60 -17.13
CA VAL A 293 0.43 13.92 -18.37
C VAL A 293 -0.40 14.89 -19.18
N ILE A 294 0.00 15.10 -20.43
CA ILE A 294 -0.66 16.03 -21.35
C ILE A 294 -1.33 15.21 -22.46
N GLY A 295 -2.65 15.34 -22.56
CA GLY A 295 -3.47 14.69 -23.56
C GLY A 295 -3.68 15.55 -24.81
N ARG A 296 -4.76 15.24 -25.57
CA ARG A 296 -5.15 15.98 -26.77
C ARG A 296 -5.39 17.46 -26.42
N ASP A 297 -5.09 18.31 -27.35
CA ASP A 297 -5.31 19.77 -27.28
C ASP A 297 -4.69 20.44 -26.04
N GLY A 298 -3.63 19.81 -25.46
CA GLY A 298 -2.92 20.33 -24.30
C GLY A 298 -3.66 20.18 -22.97
N VAL A 299 -4.71 19.37 -22.91
CA VAL A 299 -5.43 19.09 -21.66
C VAL A 299 -4.53 18.32 -20.70
N THR A 300 -4.35 18.84 -19.49
CA THR A 300 -3.56 18.16 -18.46
C THR A 300 -4.40 17.15 -17.69
N LEU A 301 -3.79 16.02 -17.29
CA LEU A 301 -4.49 15.00 -16.50
C LEU A 301 -4.91 15.55 -15.14
N SER A 302 -4.06 16.36 -14.50
CA SER A 302 -4.39 17.01 -13.23
C SER A 302 -5.58 17.97 -13.36
N GLY A 303 -5.69 18.68 -14.49
CA GLY A 303 -6.82 19.55 -14.80
C GLY A 303 -8.11 18.77 -15.02
N LYS A 304 -8.05 17.69 -15.83
CA LYS A 304 -9.22 16.82 -16.07
C LYS A 304 -9.71 16.17 -14.78
N TRP A 305 -8.80 15.70 -13.93
CA TRP A 305 -9.15 15.01 -12.69
C TRP A 305 -9.30 15.93 -11.47
N ALA A 306 -9.31 17.25 -11.66
CA ALA A 306 -9.48 18.22 -10.56
C ALA A 306 -10.82 18.05 -9.80
N GLY A 307 -11.88 17.64 -10.49
CA GLY A 307 -13.20 17.34 -9.91
C GLY A 307 -13.36 15.88 -9.43
N GLY A 308 -12.34 15.07 -9.58
CA GLY A 308 -12.34 13.63 -9.29
C GLY A 308 -11.74 12.83 -10.44
N VAL A 309 -11.31 11.62 -10.12
CA VAL A 309 -10.75 10.72 -11.14
C VAL A 309 -11.84 10.28 -12.11
N SER A 310 -11.55 10.29 -13.40
CA SER A 310 -12.43 9.87 -14.48
C SER A 310 -11.69 8.94 -15.43
N THR A 311 -12.13 7.68 -15.49
CA THR A 311 -11.54 6.63 -16.33
C THR A 311 -12.60 5.64 -16.81
N LEU A 312 -12.27 4.87 -17.83
CA LEU A 312 -12.94 3.61 -18.14
C LEU A 312 -12.20 2.45 -17.45
N HIS A 313 -12.90 1.70 -16.61
CA HIS A 313 -12.38 0.52 -15.86
C HIS A 313 -11.12 0.77 -15.02
N GLY A 314 -10.74 2.03 -14.79
CA GLY A 314 -9.50 2.37 -14.10
C GLY A 314 -8.25 2.38 -14.98
N PHE A 315 -8.37 2.13 -16.28
CA PHE A 315 -7.23 1.94 -17.19
C PHE A 315 -6.98 3.08 -18.15
N GLN A 316 -8.02 3.73 -18.67
CA GLN A 316 -7.89 4.76 -19.68
C GLN A 316 -8.78 5.96 -19.36
N SER A 317 -8.37 7.15 -19.77
CA SER A 317 -9.15 8.38 -19.64
C SER A 317 -9.34 9.01 -21.01
N ASN A 318 -10.56 9.44 -21.32
CA ASN A 318 -10.88 10.11 -22.57
C ASN A 318 -10.02 11.37 -22.77
N GLY A 319 -9.53 11.59 -23.97
CA GLY A 319 -8.60 12.68 -24.29
C GLY A 319 -7.12 12.32 -24.06
N PHE A 320 -6.81 11.12 -23.57
CA PHE A 320 -5.46 10.62 -23.36
C PHE A 320 -5.21 9.33 -24.15
N PRO A 321 -5.13 9.40 -25.47
CA PRO A 321 -4.96 8.22 -26.32
C PRO A 321 -3.67 7.48 -25.97
N ASN A 322 -3.70 6.15 -26.06
CA ASN A 322 -2.58 5.25 -25.79
C ASN A 322 -1.99 5.36 -24.37
N CYS A 323 -2.68 6.04 -23.44
CA CYS A 323 -2.27 6.17 -22.06
C CYS A 323 -3.04 5.20 -21.18
N PHE A 324 -2.34 4.28 -20.51
CA PHE A 324 -2.92 3.32 -19.61
C PHE A 324 -2.48 3.56 -18.17
N PHE A 325 -3.42 3.51 -17.24
CA PHE A 325 -3.18 3.66 -15.81
C PHE A 325 -3.20 2.30 -15.13
N MET A 326 -2.20 2.02 -14.30
CA MET A 326 -2.17 0.83 -13.44
C MET A 326 -2.19 1.25 -11.98
N GLY A 327 -2.82 0.45 -11.15
CA GLY A 327 -2.88 0.68 -9.72
C GLY A 327 -4.31 0.75 -9.17
N LEU A 328 -4.57 1.63 -8.20
CA LEU A 328 -5.85 1.67 -7.47
C LEU A 328 -6.88 2.66 -8.02
N VAL A 329 -6.70 3.10 -9.24
CA VAL A 329 -7.61 4.09 -9.87
C VAL A 329 -8.86 3.36 -10.33
N GLN A 330 -10.02 3.65 -9.71
CA GLN A 330 -11.35 3.15 -10.09
C GLN A 330 -11.44 1.65 -10.45
N GLY A 331 -10.57 0.84 -9.86
CA GLY A 331 -10.47 -0.60 -10.08
C GLY A 331 -10.70 -1.42 -8.81
N GLY A 332 -10.66 -2.74 -8.94
CA GLY A 332 -10.75 -3.67 -7.81
C GLY A 332 -9.46 -3.70 -6.98
N PHE A 333 -9.58 -3.51 -5.68
CA PHE A 333 -8.46 -3.58 -4.75
C PHE A 333 -8.39 -4.92 -4.02
N THR A 334 -7.21 -5.54 -4.00
CA THR A 334 -6.91 -6.69 -3.14
C THR A 334 -5.63 -6.47 -2.35
N ALA A 335 -5.51 -7.08 -1.17
CA ALA A 335 -4.29 -7.07 -0.38
C ALA A 335 -3.09 -7.71 -1.13
N ASN A 336 -3.36 -8.62 -2.07
CA ASN A 336 -2.38 -9.12 -3.02
C ASN A 336 -2.18 -8.15 -4.18
N PHE A 337 -1.45 -7.07 -3.92
CA PHE A 337 -1.24 -6.00 -4.89
C PHE A 337 -0.60 -6.49 -6.20
N THR A 338 0.31 -7.45 -6.12
CA THR A 338 0.97 -8.03 -7.29
C THR A 338 -0.02 -8.78 -8.20
N HIS A 339 -0.99 -9.50 -7.60
CA HIS A 339 -2.06 -10.14 -8.38
C HIS A 339 -2.94 -9.09 -9.07
N MET A 340 -3.32 -8.03 -8.34
CA MET A 340 -4.09 -6.95 -8.95
C MET A 340 -3.38 -6.36 -10.17
N LEU A 341 -2.09 -6.07 -10.08
CA LEU A 341 -1.31 -5.56 -11.21
C LEU A 341 -1.23 -6.59 -12.35
N ASN A 342 -1.13 -7.89 -12.06
CA ASN A 342 -1.15 -8.94 -13.07
C ASN A 342 -2.47 -8.95 -13.86
N GLU A 343 -3.62 -8.89 -13.18
CA GLU A 343 -4.93 -8.84 -13.83
C GLU A 343 -5.11 -7.59 -14.70
N GLN A 344 -4.60 -6.45 -14.21
CA GLN A 344 -4.57 -5.20 -14.97
C GLN A 344 -3.68 -5.30 -16.20
N SER A 345 -2.50 -5.91 -16.09
CA SER A 345 -1.59 -6.12 -17.20
C SER A 345 -2.20 -7.02 -18.29
N ILE A 346 -2.90 -8.09 -17.89
CA ILE A 346 -3.62 -8.97 -18.84
C ILE A 346 -4.67 -8.17 -19.62
N HIS A 347 -5.41 -7.29 -18.94
CA HIS A 347 -6.44 -6.48 -19.59
C HIS A 347 -5.85 -5.47 -20.56
N ILE A 348 -4.80 -4.75 -20.14
CA ILE A 348 -4.09 -3.78 -20.99
C ILE A 348 -3.45 -4.48 -22.19
N ALA A 349 -2.77 -5.60 -21.98
CA ALA A 349 -2.15 -6.37 -23.05
C ALA A 349 -3.17 -6.84 -24.10
N TYR A 350 -4.38 -7.25 -23.68
CA TYR A 350 -5.46 -7.61 -24.58
C TYR A 350 -5.87 -6.44 -25.51
N ILE A 351 -6.03 -5.23 -24.94
CA ILE A 351 -6.39 -4.01 -25.68
C ILE A 351 -5.28 -3.65 -26.67
N VAL A 352 -4.01 -3.65 -26.20
CA VAL A 352 -2.84 -3.31 -27.02
C VAL A 352 -2.66 -4.31 -28.17
N ASN A 353 -2.87 -5.60 -27.90
CA ASN A 353 -2.79 -6.63 -28.93
C ASN A 353 -3.83 -6.40 -30.04
N HIS A 354 -5.07 -6.12 -29.66
CA HIS A 354 -6.13 -5.81 -30.62
C HIS A 354 -5.81 -4.56 -31.47
N ALA A 355 -5.32 -3.49 -30.85
CA ALA A 355 -4.90 -2.28 -31.57
C ALA A 355 -3.78 -2.61 -32.57
N THR A 356 -2.84 -3.47 -32.19
CA THR A 356 -1.75 -3.91 -33.06
C THR A 356 -2.26 -4.77 -34.24
N GLU A 357 -3.15 -5.73 -33.99
CA GLU A 357 -3.72 -6.60 -35.01
C GLU A 357 -4.58 -5.85 -36.05
N THR A 358 -5.25 -4.79 -35.59
CA THR A 358 -6.10 -3.94 -36.44
C THR A 358 -5.34 -2.73 -37.06
N GLU A 359 -4.05 -2.64 -36.82
CA GLU A 359 -3.20 -1.53 -37.26
C GLU A 359 -3.69 -0.14 -36.78
N ALA A 360 -4.47 -0.12 -35.68
CA ALA A 360 -4.92 1.13 -35.07
C ALA A 360 -3.73 1.89 -34.48
N ARG A 361 -3.67 3.19 -34.74
CA ARG A 361 -2.60 4.07 -34.26
C ARG A 361 -2.87 4.60 -32.86
N THR A 362 -4.14 4.71 -32.51
CA THR A 362 -4.57 5.18 -31.19
C THR A 362 -5.71 4.34 -30.65
N VAL A 363 -5.73 4.18 -29.33
CA VAL A 363 -6.84 3.64 -28.57
C VAL A 363 -7.10 4.50 -27.34
N GLU A 364 -8.35 4.86 -27.10
CA GLU A 364 -8.76 5.64 -25.93
C GLU A 364 -10.19 5.30 -25.49
N ALA A 365 -10.52 5.59 -24.25
CA ALA A 365 -11.89 5.50 -23.76
C ALA A 365 -12.78 6.51 -24.47
N THR A 366 -14.01 6.13 -24.81
CA THR A 366 -15.04 7.09 -25.23
C THR A 366 -15.53 7.89 -24.03
N GLU A 367 -15.96 9.14 -24.26
CA GLU A 367 -16.49 10.01 -23.21
C GLU A 367 -17.68 9.37 -22.49
N GLN A 368 -18.62 8.82 -23.26
CA GLN A 368 -19.81 8.15 -22.72
C GLN A 368 -19.46 6.97 -21.81
N ALA A 369 -18.54 6.10 -22.22
CA ALA A 369 -18.15 4.94 -21.43
C ALA A 369 -17.40 5.31 -20.15
N GLU A 370 -16.57 6.35 -20.21
CA GLU A 370 -15.91 6.94 -19.05
C GLU A 370 -16.95 7.47 -18.05
N GLU A 371 -17.94 8.25 -18.49
CA GLU A 371 -19.02 8.78 -17.65
C GLU A 371 -19.85 7.68 -16.99
N GLU A 372 -20.24 6.65 -17.76
CA GLU A 372 -20.98 5.49 -17.26
C GLU A 372 -20.19 4.72 -16.20
N TRP A 373 -18.86 4.60 -16.38
CA TRP A 373 -18.01 3.95 -15.37
C TRP A 373 -17.88 4.79 -14.12
N VAL A 374 -17.68 6.11 -14.23
CA VAL A 374 -17.66 7.04 -13.09
C VAL A 374 -18.96 6.96 -12.31
N ALA A 375 -20.11 6.92 -13.01
CA ALA A 375 -21.42 6.76 -12.37
C ALA A 375 -21.54 5.40 -11.65
N THR A 376 -20.95 4.34 -12.22
CA THR A 376 -20.91 3.01 -11.60
C THR A 376 -20.07 3.01 -10.32
N ILE A 377 -18.88 3.63 -10.34
CA ILE A 377 -18.04 3.81 -9.15
C ILE A 377 -18.81 4.59 -8.07
N GLY A 378 -19.50 5.69 -8.45
CA GLY A 378 -20.31 6.47 -7.50
C GLY A 378 -21.45 5.66 -6.89
N ARG A 379 -22.16 4.87 -7.69
CA ARG A 379 -23.28 4.03 -7.23
C ARG A 379 -22.84 2.90 -6.30
N LEU A 380 -21.65 2.35 -6.52
CA LEU A 380 -21.07 1.26 -5.72
C LEU A 380 -20.19 1.78 -4.59
N ALA A 381 -20.01 3.10 -4.45
CA ALA A 381 -19.15 3.68 -3.43
C ALA A 381 -19.52 3.18 -2.03
N LEU A 382 -18.57 2.59 -1.35
CA LEU A 382 -18.73 2.17 0.03
C LEU A 382 -18.73 3.41 0.93
N ASN A 383 -19.79 3.58 1.69
CA ASN A 383 -19.85 4.66 2.67
C ASN A 383 -19.04 4.27 3.92
N ASN A 384 -17.73 4.50 3.85
CA ASN A 384 -16.82 4.25 4.96
C ASN A 384 -16.35 5.54 5.67
N GLN A 385 -17.00 6.67 5.40
CA GLN A 385 -16.62 7.97 5.98
C GLN A 385 -16.60 7.96 7.50
N LYS A 386 -17.64 7.37 8.14
CA LYS A 386 -17.69 7.24 9.59
C LYS A 386 -16.48 6.45 10.11
N PHE A 387 -16.20 5.30 9.51
CA PHE A 387 -15.05 4.48 9.87
C PHE A 387 -13.72 5.26 9.71
N GLN A 388 -13.55 5.96 8.58
CA GLN A 388 -12.33 6.74 8.32
C GLN A 388 -12.17 7.91 9.29
N ALA A 389 -13.26 8.56 9.70
CA ALA A 389 -13.24 9.66 10.66
C ALA A 389 -12.88 9.19 12.09
N GLU A 390 -13.24 7.97 12.45
CA GLU A 390 -12.92 7.34 13.74
C GLU A 390 -11.49 6.81 13.79
N CYS A 391 -10.82 6.67 12.63
CA CYS A 391 -9.47 6.13 12.54
C CYS A 391 -8.40 7.13 13.00
N THR A 392 -7.39 6.60 13.67
CA THR A 392 -6.17 7.36 13.97
C THR A 392 -5.50 7.88 12.68
N PRO A 393 -4.86 9.07 12.69
CA PRO A 393 -4.22 9.64 11.51
C PRO A 393 -3.25 8.69 10.82
N GLY A 394 -3.39 8.57 9.50
CA GLY A 394 -2.55 7.74 8.66
C GLY A 394 -2.85 7.95 7.17
N TYR A 395 -2.09 7.31 6.30
CA TYR A 395 -2.26 7.49 4.86
C TYR A 395 -3.58 6.90 4.30
N TYR A 396 -4.29 6.07 5.07
CA TYR A 396 -5.60 5.56 4.66
C TYR A 396 -6.69 6.63 4.74
N ASN A 397 -6.61 7.52 5.72
CA ASN A 397 -7.60 8.57 5.97
C ASN A 397 -7.04 9.99 5.78
N ASN A 398 -6.11 10.16 4.83
CA ASN A 398 -5.50 11.45 4.53
C ASN A 398 -4.94 12.16 5.77
N GLU A 399 -4.19 11.42 6.59
CA GLU A 399 -3.57 11.90 7.86
C GLU A 399 -4.58 12.45 8.87
N GLY A 400 -5.78 11.87 8.92
CA GLY A 400 -6.85 12.25 9.83
C GLY A 400 -7.76 13.37 9.31
N MET A 401 -7.64 13.72 8.03
CA MET A 401 -8.51 14.66 7.32
C MET A 401 -9.27 13.93 6.19
N PRO A 402 -10.24 13.05 6.53
CA PRO A 402 -10.96 12.31 5.53
C PRO A 402 -11.89 13.24 4.74
N GLU A 403 -11.60 13.39 3.45
CA GLU A 403 -12.44 14.14 2.51
C GLU A 403 -13.08 13.17 1.50
N PRO A 404 -14.31 13.44 1.02
CA PRO A 404 -14.92 12.63 -0.02
C PRO A 404 -14.04 12.56 -1.28
N GLY A 405 -13.77 11.35 -1.76
CA GLY A 405 -12.94 11.15 -2.96
C GLY A 405 -11.43 11.27 -2.74
N VAL A 406 -10.98 11.57 -1.52
CA VAL A 406 -9.55 11.69 -1.17
C VAL A 406 -9.15 10.56 -0.22
N GLY A 407 -7.98 9.97 -0.44
CA GLY A 407 -7.43 8.91 0.39
C GLY A 407 -7.06 7.66 -0.40
N PHE A 408 -6.50 6.70 0.29
CA PHE A 408 -5.98 5.46 -0.32
C PHE A 408 -7.08 4.60 -0.96
N THR A 409 -8.27 4.57 -0.38
CA THR A 409 -9.39 3.73 -0.82
C THR A 409 -10.47 4.51 -1.57
N ALA A 410 -10.26 5.81 -1.78
CA ALA A 410 -11.23 6.65 -2.48
C ALA A 410 -11.35 6.27 -3.96
N GLY A 411 -12.59 6.17 -4.43
CA GLY A 411 -12.88 5.90 -5.85
C GLY A 411 -12.54 4.48 -6.31
N GLN A 412 -12.49 3.50 -5.42
CA GLN A 412 -12.34 2.10 -5.80
C GLN A 412 -13.68 1.48 -6.22
N TYR A 413 -13.62 0.40 -6.99
CA TYR A 413 -14.80 -0.38 -7.36
C TYR A 413 -15.39 -1.07 -6.12
N GLY A 414 -16.57 -0.65 -5.70
CA GLY A 414 -17.19 -1.09 -4.44
C GLY A 414 -17.77 -2.51 -4.46
N GLY A 415 -17.87 -3.14 -5.64
CA GLY A 415 -18.24 -4.56 -5.77
C GLY A 415 -17.15 -5.55 -5.37
N GLY A 416 -15.96 -5.04 -5.02
CA GLY A 416 -14.83 -5.86 -4.60
C GLY A 416 -13.97 -6.40 -5.75
N PRO A 417 -12.76 -6.90 -5.44
CA PRO A 417 -11.79 -7.29 -6.47
C PRO A 417 -12.20 -8.52 -7.29
N VAL A 418 -12.82 -9.51 -6.68
CA VAL A 418 -13.23 -10.74 -7.37
C VAL A 418 -14.25 -10.42 -8.46
N GLU A 419 -15.27 -9.64 -8.13
CA GLU A 419 -16.29 -9.20 -9.08
C GLU A 419 -15.70 -8.30 -10.18
N PHE A 420 -14.78 -7.40 -9.80
CA PHE A 420 -14.08 -6.57 -10.77
C PHE A 420 -13.28 -7.39 -11.80
N PHE A 421 -12.52 -8.38 -11.35
CA PHE A 421 -11.72 -9.22 -12.23
C PHE A 421 -12.61 -10.10 -13.11
N ARG A 422 -13.75 -10.59 -12.58
CA ARG A 422 -14.76 -11.31 -13.37
C ARG A 422 -15.32 -10.41 -14.48
N LEU A 423 -15.70 -9.20 -14.16
CA LEU A 423 -16.22 -8.22 -15.12
C LEU A 423 -15.21 -7.94 -16.23
N MET A 424 -13.92 -7.74 -15.89
CA MET A 424 -12.86 -7.54 -16.88
C MET A 424 -12.64 -8.78 -17.76
N SER A 425 -12.74 -9.97 -17.19
CA SER A 425 -12.62 -11.22 -17.95
C SER A 425 -13.79 -11.42 -18.92
N GLU A 426 -15.00 -11.15 -18.48
CA GLU A 426 -16.21 -11.21 -19.33
C GLU A 426 -16.15 -10.19 -20.45
N TRP A 427 -15.77 -8.94 -20.16
CA TRP A 427 -15.58 -7.90 -21.17
C TRP A 427 -14.58 -8.33 -22.26
N ARG A 428 -13.46 -8.96 -21.87
CA ARG A 428 -12.50 -9.53 -22.85
C ARG A 428 -13.09 -10.69 -23.65
N ALA A 429 -13.86 -11.57 -23.00
CA ALA A 429 -14.47 -12.72 -23.64
C ALA A 429 -15.55 -12.33 -24.67
N GLU A 430 -16.28 -11.24 -24.44
CA GLU A 430 -17.24 -10.69 -25.42
C GLU A 430 -16.56 -10.19 -26.70
N GLY A 431 -15.31 -9.73 -26.61
CA GLY A 431 -14.52 -9.32 -27.77
C GLY A 431 -14.98 -8.03 -28.46
N SER A 432 -16.00 -7.37 -27.92
CA SER A 432 -16.57 -6.16 -28.51
C SER A 432 -15.72 -4.91 -28.30
N LEU A 433 -14.81 -4.93 -27.31
CA LEU A 433 -14.03 -3.78 -26.85
C LEU A 433 -14.90 -2.54 -26.56
N ALA A 434 -16.09 -2.79 -26.02
CA ALA A 434 -17.08 -1.77 -25.73
C ALA A 434 -16.51 -0.62 -24.89
N GLY A 435 -16.79 0.60 -25.32
CA GLY A 435 -16.30 1.80 -24.64
C GLY A 435 -14.94 2.30 -25.10
N LEU A 436 -14.28 1.60 -26.03
CA LEU A 436 -13.02 2.06 -26.63
C LEU A 436 -13.21 2.55 -28.06
N ALA A 437 -12.47 3.60 -28.43
CA ALA A 437 -12.33 4.10 -29.79
C ALA A 437 -10.93 3.80 -30.30
N PHE A 438 -10.88 3.22 -31.50
CA PHE A 438 -9.64 2.90 -32.21
C PHE A 438 -9.55 3.77 -33.48
N ALA A 439 -8.37 4.36 -33.78
CA ALA A 439 -8.14 5.19 -34.95
C ALA A 439 -6.74 4.98 -35.56
#